data_7ec813d3d75210298b8f5891b5ce351c
#
_entry.id   7ec813d3d75210298b8f5891b5ce351c
#
_cell.length_a   1.000
_cell.length_b   1.000
_cell.length_c   1.000
_cell.angle_alpha   90.00
_cell.angle_beta   90.00
_cell.angle_gamma   90.00
#
_symmetry.space_group_name_H-M   'P 1'
#
loop_
_entity.id
_entity.type
_entity.pdbx_description
1 polymer ?
#
loop_
_entity_poly.entity_id
_entity_poly.type
_entity_poly.pdbx_seq_one_letter_code
_entity_poly.pdbx_strand_id
1 'polypeptide(L)'
;MFSRSPLMILHRRSLIGSSAALAFLGLAHSVQAAAEETYVNEVEGYGPLKRDPNGMLDLPEGFSYRIVSQGGETMADGLLVPGQFDGMGCFALDGNRVALVRNHELKGSSAAHRNWGPGGYNQQRIDLLDAGRAYDTYKDGRPLPGGTTTVVYDMATGKTERQHLSLAGTSTNCCGGHTPWGSWLTCEETEETPADADVTKEHGYVFEVPARAEGLVDPVPLKAMGRFDHEAVCVDPRTGIVYLTEDRADGLFYRFIPNAPGELIKGGRLQAMVLRDHKGVDTSNHDARVWSVGDWLSVDWIDMADVESPQGDLRQRGHAEGAALVARGEGIWWGDGEMYLTATSGGSIQRGQILRYVPSPEEGRPGETRRPGRLQLFVESTNEKTLNMGDNITIAPWGHLIVCEDNYSSAIRNHLKGVTPDGRIYTLGRNVFQGNSEFAGAVFSPDGRTLFVNIQYPGVTFAITGPWSAVRT
;
A
#
# COMPACT_ATOMS: atom_id res chain seq x y z
N MET A 1 1.97 12.26 -78.24
CA MET A 1 2.96 11.18 -78.10
C MET A 1 2.57 10.36 -76.88
N PHE A 2 2.06 9.20 -77.11
CA PHE A 2 1.58 8.27 -76.06
C PHE A 2 2.74 7.40 -75.59
N SER A 3 2.91 7.26 -74.27
CA SER A 3 3.79 6.24 -73.70
C SER A 3 2.95 5.29 -72.86
N ARG A 4 3.04 4.01 -73.20
CA ARG A 4 2.32 2.90 -72.56
C ARG A 4 3.06 2.39 -71.33
N SER A 5 2.32 2.14 -70.24
CA SER A 5 2.81 1.38 -69.07
C SER A 5 2.81 -0.14 -69.36
N PRO A 6 3.79 -0.90 -68.86
CA PRO A 6 3.76 -2.34 -68.97
C PRO A 6 2.98 -3.01 -67.82
N LEU A 7 2.19 -3.99 -68.12
CA LEU A 7 1.54 -4.95 -67.19
C LEU A 7 2.58 -5.78 -66.44
N MET A 8 2.46 -5.86 -65.14
CA MET A 8 3.27 -6.71 -64.28
C MET A 8 2.54 -8.03 -64.05
N ILE A 9 3.13 -9.12 -64.54
CA ILE A 9 2.64 -10.47 -64.38
C ILE A 9 2.95 -10.97 -62.96
N LEU A 10 1.91 -11.28 -62.17
CA LEU A 10 2.04 -11.87 -60.84
C LEU A 10 2.35 -13.37 -60.95
N HIS A 11 3.57 -13.75 -60.55
CA HIS A 11 3.96 -15.16 -60.41
C HIS A 11 3.36 -15.79 -59.10
N ARG A 12 2.63 -16.90 -59.31
CA ARG A 12 2.01 -17.75 -58.26
C ARG A 12 3.02 -18.58 -57.43
N ARG A 13 4.08 -17.98 -56.89
CA ARG A 13 5.08 -18.72 -56.08
C ARG A 13 5.41 -18.07 -54.73
N SER A 14 4.60 -17.16 -54.17
CA SER A 14 4.87 -16.46 -52.93
C SER A 14 3.92 -16.79 -51.78
N LEU A 15 3.11 -17.86 -51.84
CA LEU A 15 2.08 -18.17 -50.84
C LEU A 15 2.42 -19.32 -49.86
N ILE A 16 3.64 -19.88 -49.93
CA ILE A 16 4.06 -20.95 -49.01
C ILE A 16 5.05 -20.47 -47.92
N GLY A 17 5.62 -19.24 -48.08
CA GLY A 17 6.56 -18.70 -47.10
C GLY A 17 5.92 -18.01 -45.85
N SER A 18 4.66 -17.57 -45.95
CA SER A 18 4.02 -16.79 -44.89
C SER A 18 3.45 -17.61 -43.76
N SER A 19 3.09 -18.86 -43.99
CA SER A 19 2.52 -19.75 -42.95
C SER A 19 3.57 -20.33 -42.01
N ALA A 20 4.80 -20.52 -42.49
CA ALA A 20 5.90 -21.02 -41.66
C ALA A 20 6.46 -19.92 -40.74
N ALA A 21 6.50 -18.65 -41.19
CA ALA A 21 6.96 -17.53 -40.40
C ALA A 21 5.99 -17.20 -39.23
N LEU A 22 4.68 -17.33 -39.45
CA LEU A 22 3.68 -17.14 -38.37
C LEU A 22 3.69 -18.30 -37.38
N ALA A 23 3.96 -19.53 -37.80
CA ALA A 23 4.11 -20.64 -36.88
C ALA A 23 5.40 -20.54 -36.03
N PHE A 24 6.50 -20.04 -36.62
CA PHE A 24 7.73 -19.79 -35.88
C PHE A 24 7.63 -18.62 -34.92
N LEU A 25 6.90 -17.55 -35.25
CA LEU A 25 6.60 -16.44 -34.32
C LEU A 25 5.68 -16.90 -33.19
N GLY A 26 4.71 -17.76 -33.47
CA GLY A 26 3.87 -18.38 -32.43
C GLY A 26 4.65 -19.31 -31.50
N LEU A 27 5.60 -20.11 -32.01
CA LEU A 27 6.48 -20.95 -31.22
C LEU A 27 7.49 -20.10 -30.42
N ALA A 28 8.04 -19.04 -31.01
CA ALA A 28 8.94 -18.13 -30.31
C ALA A 28 8.21 -17.41 -29.14
N HIS A 29 6.96 -17.00 -29.34
CA HIS A 29 6.14 -16.43 -28.24
C HIS A 29 5.76 -17.48 -27.19
N SER A 30 5.47 -18.73 -27.58
CA SER A 30 5.19 -19.79 -26.60
C SER A 30 6.43 -20.26 -25.84
N VAL A 31 7.62 -20.22 -26.45
CA VAL A 31 8.89 -20.53 -25.79
C VAL A 31 9.32 -19.36 -24.88
N GLN A 32 9.06 -18.12 -25.26
CA GLN A 32 9.33 -16.96 -24.42
C GLN A 32 8.36 -16.88 -23.24
N ALA A 33 7.09 -17.28 -23.40
CA ALA A 33 6.13 -17.37 -22.30
C ALA A 33 6.44 -18.52 -21.31
N ALA A 34 7.19 -19.53 -21.69
CA ALA A 34 7.65 -20.61 -20.80
C ALA A 34 8.96 -20.27 -20.06
N ALA A 35 9.64 -19.16 -20.41
CA ALA A 35 10.94 -18.78 -19.83
C ALA A 35 10.85 -17.78 -18.68
N GLU A 36 9.65 -17.30 -18.31
CA GLU A 36 9.49 -16.21 -17.31
C GLU A 36 8.58 -16.61 -16.14
N GLU A 37 8.94 -17.67 -15.39
CA GLU A 37 8.47 -17.76 -14.03
C GLU A 37 9.23 -16.71 -13.21
N THR A 38 8.54 -15.61 -12.90
CA THR A 38 9.08 -14.49 -12.12
C THR A 38 8.91 -14.69 -10.62
N TYR A 39 8.39 -15.84 -10.19
CA TYR A 39 8.15 -16.18 -8.80
C TYR A 39 8.56 -17.63 -8.46
N VAL A 40 8.82 -17.86 -7.18
CA VAL A 40 9.03 -19.18 -6.57
C VAL A 40 8.11 -19.29 -5.37
N ASN A 41 7.41 -20.41 -5.24
CA ASN A 41 6.56 -20.71 -4.11
C ASN A 41 7.23 -21.72 -3.17
N GLU A 42 7.10 -21.54 -1.87
CA GLU A 42 7.55 -22.50 -0.84
C GLU A 42 6.47 -23.52 -0.50
N VAL A 43 5.21 -23.19 -0.82
CA VAL A 43 4.03 -24.08 -0.73
C VAL A 43 3.17 -23.93 -1.98
N GLU A 44 2.29 -24.89 -2.23
CA GLU A 44 1.48 -24.90 -3.46
C GLU A 44 0.55 -23.67 -3.58
N GLY A 45 0.05 -23.15 -2.45
CA GLY A 45 -0.91 -22.05 -2.42
C GLY A 45 -2.21 -22.42 -3.17
N TYR A 46 -2.55 -21.63 -4.18
CA TYR A 46 -3.70 -21.88 -5.06
C TYR A 46 -3.30 -22.52 -6.40
N GLY A 47 -2.05 -22.95 -6.53
CA GLY A 47 -1.50 -23.50 -7.78
C GLY A 47 -0.93 -22.42 -8.72
N PRO A 48 -0.55 -22.80 -9.95
CA PRO A 48 0.12 -21.90 -10.88
C PRO A 48 -0.81 -20.80 -11.39
N LEU A 49 -0.23 -19.63 -11.65
CA LEU A 49 -0.94 -18.51 -12.26
C LEU A 49 -1.34 -18.82 -13.69
N LYS A 50 -2.53 -18.42 -14.07
CA LYS A 50 -3.06 -18.48 -15.45
C LYS A 50 -2.90 -17.12 -16.10
N ARG A 51 -2.44 -17.13 -17.35
CA ARG A 51 -2.30 -15.90 -18.12
C ARG A 51 -3.65 -15.21 -18.31
N ASP A 52 -3.71 -13.94 -17.94
CA ASP A 52 -4.88 -13.10 -18.18
C ASP A 52 -4.97 -12.71 -19.67
N PRO A 53 -6.07 -13.03 -20.36
CA PRO A 53 -6.27 -12.61 -21.76
C PRO A 53 -6.39 -11.09 -21.92
N ASN A 54 -6.75 -10.36 -20.86
CA ASN A 54 -6.86 -8.90 -20.89
C ASN A 54 -5.53 -8.22 -20.58
N GLY A 55 -4.51 -8.96 -20.14
CA GLY A 55 -3.17 -8.44 -19.88
C GLY A 55 -3.10 -7.50 -18.67
N MET A 56 -3.90 -7.74 -17.65
CA MET A 56 -3.93 -6.91 -16.43
C MET A 56 -3.41 -7.67 -15.20
N LEU A 57 -3.97 -8.83 -14.91
CA LEU A 57 -3.71 -9.54 -13.66
C LEU A 57 -3.78 -11.06 -13.86
N ASP A 58 -2.63 -11.74 -13.82
CA ASP A 58 -2.60 -13.21 -13.81
C ASP A 58 -3.00 -13.71 -12.41
N LEU A 59 -3.94 -14.64 -12.36
CA LEU A 59 -4.47 -15.26 -11.15
C LEU A 59 -4.47 -16.79 -11.26
N PRO A 60 -4.55 -17.55 -10.15
CA PRO A 60 -4.70 -18.99 -10.17
C PRO A 60 -6.05 -19.43 -10.79
N GLU A 61 -6.16 -20.72 -11.13
CA GLU A 61 -7.40 -21.28 -11.64
C GLU A 61 -8.57 -21.11 -10.65
N GLY A 62 -9.74 -20.75 -11.15
CA GLY A 62 -10.94 -20.51 -10.33
C GLY A 62 -11.05 -19.10 -9.76
N PHE A 63 -9.98 -18.29 -9.85
CA PHE A 63 -10.04 -16.88 -9.50
C PHE A 63 -10.47 -16.02 -10.69
N SER A 64 -11.10 -14.90 -10.37
CA SER A 64 -11.48 -13.89 -11.35
C SER A 64 -11.45 -12.50 -10.71
N TYR A 65 -11.38 -11.47 -11.53
CA TYR A 65 -11.44 -10.09 -11.06
C TYR A 65 -12.49 -9.27 -11.82
N ARG A 66 -12.89 -8.17 -11.22
CA ARG A 66 -13.64 -7.07 -11.83
C ARG A 66 -12.92 -5.77 -11.56
N ILE A 67 -12.99 -4.83 -12.49
CA ILE A 67 -12.53 -3.46 -12.28
C ILE A 67 -13.61 -2.72 -11.51
N VAL A 68 -13.20 -2.10 -10.40
CA VAL A 68 -14.05 -1.30 -9.51
C VAL A 68 -14.00 0.17 -9.88
N SER A 69 -12.79 0.67 -10.17
CA SER A 69 -12.53 2.08 -10.45
C SER A 69 -11.21 2.23 -11.20
N GLN A 70 -11.13 3.25 -12.06
CA GLN A 70 -9.92 3.60 -12.80
C GLN A 70 -9.63 5.11 -12.70
N GLY A 71 -8.36 5.46 -12.70
CA GLY A 71 -7.92 6.84 -12.79
C GLY A 71 -8.49 7.55 -14.02
N GLY A 72 -8.94 8.79 -13.84
CA GLY A 72 -9.53 9.60 -14.90
C GLY A 72 -11.04 9.38 -15.15
N GLU A 73 -11.70 8.44 -14.48
CA GLU A 73 -13.15 8.34 -14.50
C GLU A 73 -13.81 9.59 -13.87
N THR A 74 -14.99 9.97 -14.35
CA THR A 74 -15.73 11.08 -13.74
C THR A 74 -16.49 10.60 -12.51
N MET A 75 -16.24 11.24 -11.38
CA MET A 75 -16.90 10.98 -10.11
C MET A 75 -18.24 11.71 -9.97
N ALA A 76 -19.00 11.38 -8.92
CA ALA A 76 -20.31 11.97 -8.64
C ALA A 76 -20.26 13.46 -8.30
N ASP A 77 -19.14 13.95 -7.79
CA ASP A 77 -18.85 15.37 -7.53
C ASP A 77 -18.41 16.14 -8.79
N GLY A 78 -18.30 15.45 -9.92
CA GLY A 78 -17.86 16.03 -11.20
C GLY A 78 -16.34 16.09 -11.39
N LEU A 79 -15.56 15.83 -10.36
CA LEU A 79 -14.10 15.70 -10.44
C LEU A 79 -13.70 14.41 -11.16
N LEU A 80 -12.45 14.29 -11.56
CA LEU A 80 -11.89 13.03 -12.04
C LEU A 80 -11.28 12.24 -10.90
N VAL A 81 -11.37 10.91 -10.98
CA VAL A 81 -10.64 10.02 -10.07
C VAL A 81 -9.15 10.31 -10.23
N PRO A 82 -8.45 10.73 -9.16
CA PRO A 82 -7.01 10.95 -9.21
C PRO A 82 -6.26 9.65 -9.50
N GLY A 83 -5.00 9.72 -9.89
CA GLY A 83 -4.14 8.56 -10.09
C GLY A 83 -3.40 8.12 -8.82
N GLN A 84 -2.32 7.35 -9.03
CA GLN A 84 -1.45 6.84 -7.95
C GLN A 84 -2.29 6.24 -6.81
N PHE A 85 -3.01 5.15 -7.13
CA PHE A 85 -3.85 4.44 -6.17
C PHE A 85 -2.99 3.68 -5.18
N ASP A 86 -3.19 3.95 -3.90
CA ASP A 86 -2.39 3.37 -2.85
C ASP A 86 -3.23 2.73 -1.75
N GLY A 87 -2.84 2.84 -0.48
CA GLY A 87 -3.52 2.24 0.66
C GLY A 87 -5.02 2.41 0.65
N MET A 88 -5.74 1.38 1.07
CA MET A 88 -7.20 1.34 0.98
C MET A 88 -7.83 0.59 2.15
N GLY A 89 -8.88 1.18 2.72
CA GLY A 89 -9.75 0.53 3.71
C GLY A 89 -11.09 0.12 3.11
N CYS A 90 -11.64 -1.01 3.58
CA CYS A 90 -12.95 -1.51 3.19
C CYS A 90 -13.90 -1.56 4.40
N PHE A 91 -15.02 -0.86 4.32
CA PHE A 91 -15.96 -0.68 5.43
C PHE A 91 -17.38 -1.11 5.04
N ALA A 92 -18.04 -1.87 5.90
CA ALA A 92 -19.42 -2.25 5.69
C ALA A 92 -20.35 -1.00 5.71
N LEU A 93 -21.20 -0.91 4.71
CA LEU A 93 -22.34 0.02 4.67
C LEU A 93 -23.66 -0.77 4.80
N ASP A 94 -24.78 -0.08 4.64
CA ASP A 94 -26.08 -0.70 4.75
C ASP A 94 -26.37 -1.62 3.55
N GLY A 95 -27.02 -2.74 3.77
CA GLY A 95 -27.30 -3.74 2.75
C GLY A 95 -26.04 -4.50 2.31
N ASN A 96 -25.88 -4.65 1.00
CA ASN A 96 -24.73 -5.36 0.39
C ASN A 96 -23.61 -4.39 -0.05
N ARG A 97 -23.58 -3.18 0.48
CA ARG A 97 -22.64 -2.15 0.07
C ARG A 97 -21.42 -2.08 0.97
N VAL A 98 -20.30 -1.73 0.38
CA VAL A 98 -19.07 -1.36 1.10
C VAL A 98 -18.61 0.02 0.63
N ALA A 99 -17.93 0.74 1.54
CA ALA A 99 -17.13 1.91 1.19
C ALA A 99 -15.66 1.49 1.11
N LEU A 100 -15.02 1.79 0.00
CA LEU A 100 -13.56 1.73 -0.13
C LEU A 100 -13.06 3.16 0.01
N VAL A 101 -12.31 3.45 1.08
CA VAL A 101 -11.60 4.72 1.23
C VAL A 101 -10.18 4.48 0.77
N ARG A 102 -9.78 5.15 -0.31
CA ARG A 102 -8.56 4.87 -1.06
C ARG A 102 -7.69 6.11 -1.16
N ASN A 103 -6.41 5.95 -0.88
CA ASN A 103 -5.40 6.97 -0.98
C ASN A 103 -4.97 7.24 -2.43
N HIS A 104 -4.44 8.44 -2.63
CA HIS A 104 -3.80 8.87 -3.87
C HIS A 104 -2.43 9.44 -3.54
N GLU A 105 -1.38 8.66 -3.80
CA GLU A 105 0.01 9.01 -3.50
C GLU A 105 0.56 10.03 -4.49
N LEU A 106 -0.02 11.21 -4.48
CA LEU A 106 0.34 12.32 -5.37
C LEU A 106 1.19 13.34 -4.61
N LYS A 107 2.48 13.35 -4.90
CA LYS A 107 3.45 14.23 -4.24
C LYS A 107 3.33 15.67 -4.72
N GLY A 108 3.14 16.61 -3.78
CA GLY A 108 2.98 18.02 -4.05
C GLY A 108 4.16 18.64 -4.81
N SER A 109 5.39 18.32 -4.43
CA SER A 109 6.60 18.82 -5.08
C SER A 109 6.87 18.19 -6.45
N SER A 110 6.24 17.09 -6.81
CA SER A 110 6.46 16.41 -8.09
C SER A 110 5.86 17.19 -9.26
N ALA A 111 6.68 17.64 -10.21
CA ALA A 111 6.22 18.29 -11.42
C ALA A 111 5.31 17.37 -12.28
N ALA A 112 5.54 16.06 -12.25
CA ALA A 112 4.71 15.08 -12.93
C ALA A 112 3.31 15.03 -12.30
N HIS A 113 3.21 14.99 -10.98
CA HIS A 113 1.94 14.94 -10.26
C HIS A 113 1.17 16.26 -10.33
N ARG A 114 1.87 17.40 -10.24
CA ARG A 114 1.29 18.74 -10.37
C ARG A 114 0.57 18.96 -11.69
N ASN A 115 1.17 18.50 -12.78
CA ASN A 115 0.68 18.74 -14.14
C ASN A 115 -0.03 17.51 -14.72
N TRP A 116 -0.24 16.50 -13.93
CA TRP A 116 -0.78 15.25 -14.42
C TRP A 116 -2.26 15.40 -14.78
N GLY A 117 -2.60 15.21 -16.05
CA GLY A 117 -3.90 15.50 -16.63
C GLY A 117 -5.07 14.78 -15.97
N PRO A 118 -5.18 13.44 -15.95
CA PRO A 118 -6.22 12.76 -15.21
C PRO A 118 -5.88 12.56 -13.72
N GLY A 119 -4.62 12.85 -13.36
CA GLY A 119 -4.18 12.66 -12.03
C GLY A 119 -4.42 13.86 -11.17
N GLY A 120 -4.75 14.05 -10.27
CA GLY A 120 -5.17 15.19 -9.51
C GLY A 120 -6.61 15.52 -9.90
N TYR A 121 -7.07 16.57 -9.37
CA TYR A 121 -8.45 17.01 -9.53
C TYR A 121 -8.77 17.46 -10.95
N ASN A 122 -7.84 17.31 -11.86
CA ASN A 122 -7.77 17.85 -13.19
C ASN A 122 -7.88 19.39 -13.19
N GLN A 123 -6.85 20.07 -13.66
CA GLN A 123 -6.81 21.55 -13.68
C GLN A 123 -8.02 22.19 -14.39
N GLN A 124 -8.64 21.51 -15.37
CA GLN A 124 -9.85 21.98 -16.05
C GLN A 124 -11.11 21.89 -15.19
N ARG A 125 -11.08 21.18 -14.04
CA ARG A 125 -12.21 20.97 -13.12
C ARG A 125 -11.92 21.44 -11.71
N ILE A 126 -10.80 22.09 -11.50
CA ILE A 126 -10.37 22.56 -10.17
C ILE A 126 -11.38 23.49 -9.52
N ASP A 127 -12.14 24.24 -10.34
CA ASP A 127 -13.21 25.13 -9.86
C ASP A 127 -14.39 24.38 -9.20
N LEU A 128 -14.48 23.05 -9.39
CA LEU A 128 -15.46 22.22 -8.70
C LEU A 128 -15.00 21.85 -7.28
N LEU A 129 -13.73 22.02 -6.96
CA LEU A 129 -13.19 21.78 -5.64
C LEU A 129 -13.29 23.06 -4.80
N ASP A 130 -13.93 22.96 -3.65
CA ASP A 130 -13.86 24.01 -2.63
C ASP A 130 -12.45 24.07 -2.03
N ALA A 131 -11.61 24.97 -2.57
CA ALA A 131 -10.24 25.14 -2.12
C ALA A 131 -10.13 25.49 -0.62
N GLY A 132 -11.18 26.06 -0.02
CA GLY A 132 -11.25 26.33 1.42
C GLY A 132 -11.35 25.05 2.26
N ARG A 133 -11.65 23.91 1.65
CA ARG A 133 -11.70 22.58 2.27
C ARG A 133 -10.50 21.69 1.93
N ALA A 134 -9.52 22.20 1.18
CA ALA A 134 -8.23 21.54 0.99
C ALA A 134 -7.32 21.79 2.20
N TYR A 135 -6.48 20.80 2.55
CA TYR A 135 -5.50 20.97 3.64
C TYR A 135 -4.51 22.07 3.29
N ASP A 136 -3.89 21.98 2.13
CA ASP A 136 -2.89 22.93 1.67
C ASP A 136 -3.02 23.25 0.19
N THR A 137 -2.31 24.30 -0.22
CA THR A 137 -2.22 24.78 -1.60
C THR A 137 -0.77 25.03 -1.97
N TYR A 138 -0.49 24.99 -3.26
CA TYR A 138 0.72 25.62 -3.81
C TYR A 138 0.73 27.13 -3.50
N LYS A 139 1.90 27.75 -3.59
CA LYS A 139 2.04 29.21 -3.42
C LYS A 139 1.25 30.02 -4.44
N ASP A 140 0.78 29.40 -5.54
CA ASP A 140 -0.12 29.99 -6.52
C ASP A 140 -1.61 29.84 -6.20
N GLY A 141 -1.94 29.22 -5.05
CA GLY A 141 -3.30 29.05 -4.53
C GLY A 141 -4.04 27.81 -5.02
N ARG A 142 -3.46 27.00 -5.91
CA ARG A 142 -4.06 25.73 -6.33
C ARG A 142 -3.89 24.67 -5.24
N PRO A 143 -4.93 23.86 -4.90
CA PRO A 143 -4.82 22.77 -3.95
C PRO A 143 -3.72 21.77 -4.34
N LEU A 144 -3.04 21.20 -3.34
CA LEU A 144 -2.11 20.09 -3.56
C LEU A 144 -2.86 18.84 -4.06
N PRO A 145 -2.19 17.93 -4.79
CA PRO A 145 -2.85 16.86 -5.53
C PRO A 145 -3.22 15.63 -4.69
N GLY A 146 -2.65 15.47 -3.51
CA GLY A 146 -2.89 14.31 -2.64
C GLY A 146 -4.26 14.36 -1.96
N GLY A 147 -4.67 13.24 -1.44
CA GLY A 147 -5.95 13.07 -0.76
C GLY A 147 -6.48 11.65 -0.85
N THR A 148 -7.79 11.52 -0.62
CA THR A 148 -8.48 10.24 -0.70
C THR A 148 -9.76 10.33 -1.53
N THR A 149 -10.14 9.20 -2.14
CA THR A 149 -11.49 9.02 -2.71
C THR A 149 -12.25 7.94 -1.95
N THR A 150 -13.56 8.12 -1.83
CA THR A 150 -14.46 7.08 -1.32
C THR A 150 -15.26 6.49 -2.47
N VAL A 151 -15.21 5.17 -2.61
CA VAL A 151 -15.93 4.39 -3.62
C VAL A 151 -17.00 3.56 -2.92
N VAL A 152 -18.26 3.75 -3.26
CA VAL A 152 -19.36 2.91 -2.80
C VAL A 152 -19.57 1.80 -3.82
N TYR A 153 -19.39 0.57 -3.37
CA TYR A 153 -19.46 -0.62 -4.21
C TYR A 153 -20.53 -1.59 -3.71
N ASP A 154 -21.40 -2.03 -4.61
CA ASP A 154 -22.42 -3.04 -4.33
C ASP A 154 -21.85 -4.44 -4.57
N MET A 155 -21.66 -5.18 -3.48
CA MET A 155 -21.12 -6.54 -3.48
C MET A 155 -22.02 -7.56 -4.19
N ALA A 156 -23.35 -7.34 -4.21
CA ALA A 156 -24.30 -8.26 -4.85
C ALA A 156 -24.29 -8.12 -6.37
N THR A 157 -24.23 -6.90 -6.86
CA THR A 157 -24.24 -6.62 -8.32
C THR A 157 -22.84 -6.57 -8.90
N GLY A 158 -21.81 -6.34 -8.07
CA GLY A 158 -20.43 -6.13 -8.48
C GLY A 158 -20.24 -4.82 -9.25
N LYS A 159 -20.92 -3.76 -8.82
CA LYS A 159 -20.87 -2.45 -9.48
C LYS A 159 -20.52 -1.33 -8.51
N THR A 160 -19.75 -0.39 -9.00
CA THR A 160 -19.53 0.90 -8.34
C THR A 160 -20.80 1.75 -8.51
N GLU A 161 -21.43 2.11 -7.40
CA GLU A 161 -22.63 2.97 -7.40
C GLU A 161 -22.27 4.44 -7.39
N ARG A 162 -21.22 4.79 -6.67
CA ARG A 162 -20.79 6.19 -6.49
C ARG A 162 -19.30 6.22 -6.13
N GLN A 163 -18.63 7.27 -6.57
CA GLN A 163 -17.29 7.63 -6.06
C GLN A 163 -17.18 9.15 -5.98
N HIS A 164 -16.44 9.65 -5.01
CA HIS A 164 -16.25 11.08 -4.75
C HIS A 164 -14.94 11.32 -4.02
N LEU A 165 -14.42 12.54 -4.11
CA LEU A 165 -13.27 13.00 -3.35
C LEU A 165 -13.66 13.13 -1.87
N SER A 166 -12.92 12.50 -0.96
CA SER A 166 -13.23 12.50 0.47
C SER A 166 -12.25 13.29 1.33
N LEU A 167 -10.99 13.46 0.87
CA LEU A 167 -10.00 14.36 1.46
C LEU A 167 -9.22 15.03 0.33
N ALA A 168 -8.79 16.27 0.51
CA ALA A 168 -8.11 17.06 -0.52
C ALA A 168 -6.97 17.91 0.03
N GLY A 169 -5.97 18.18 -0.81
CA GLY A 169 -4.90 19.14 -0.52
C GLY A 169 -3.79 18.62 0.39
N THR A 170 -3.70 17.33 0.57
CA THR A 170 -2.57 16.65 1.21
C THR A 170 -1.48 16.32 0.19
N SER A 171 -0.38 15.72 0.62
CA SER A 171 0.76 15.34 -0.23
C SER A 171 1.18 13.92 0.08
N THR A 172 1.42 13.11 -0.96
CA THR A 172 1.96 11.74 -0.85
C THR A 172 1.16 10.89 0.15
N ASN A 173 -0.16 10.75 -0.09
CA ASN A 173 -0.97 9.84 0.71
C ASN A 173 -0.67 8.40 0.29
N CYS A 174 0.29 7.77 0.96
CA CYS A 174 0.75 6.42 0.66
C CYS A 174 -0.20 5.38 1.26
N CYS A 175 0.07 4.82 2.41
CA CYS A 175 -0.84 3.88 3.04
C CYS A 175 -1.62 4.51 4.20
N GLY A 176 -1.97 3.72 5.17
CA GLY A 176 -2.78 4.13 6.33
C GLY A 176 -3.34 2.92 7.07
N GLY A 177 -4.49 3.10 7.73
CA GLY A 177 -5.13 2.00 8.44
C GLY A 177 -6.59 2.26 8.79
N HIS A 178 -7.36 1.19 8.92
CA HIS A 178 -8.73 1.28 9.35
C HIS A 178 -8.84 1.38 10.87
N THR A 179 -9.83 2.13 11.33
CA THR A 179 -10.13 2.25 12.74
C THR A 179 -11.29 1.34 13.15
N PRO A 180 -11.35 0.88 14.40
CA PRO A 180 -12.49 0.13 14.92
C PRO A 180 -13.81 0.93 14.95
N TRP A 181 -13.73 2.25 14.84
CA TRP A 181 -14.91 3.15 14.85
C TRP A 181 -15.36 3.60 13.47
N GLY A 182 -14.82 3.00 12.39
CA GLY A 182 -15.34 3.13 11.03
C GLY A 182 -14.79 4.31 10.24
N SER A 183 -13.55 4.68 10.47
CA SER A 183 -12.80 5.66 9.67
C SER A 183 -11.51 5.06 9.11
N TRP A 184 -10.99 5.66 8.06
CA TRP A 184 -9.66 5.44 7.51
C TRP A 184 -8.71 6.51 8.03
N LEU A 185 -7.55 6.10 8.51
CA LEU A 185 -6.44 6.99 8.80
C LEU A 185 -5.51 6.98 7.60
N THR A 186 -5.39 8.10 6.89
CA THR A 186 -4.51 8.27 5.75
C THR A 186 -3.23 8.96 6.16
N CYS A 187 -2.11 8.48 5.65
CA CYS A 187 -0.76 8.88 6.02
C CYS A 187 -0.11 9.72 4.92
N GLU A 188 0.52 10.84 5.29
CA GLU A 188 1.41 11.58 4.39
C GLU A 188 2.84 11.05 4.52
N GLU A 189 3.35 10.42 3.47
CA GLU A 189 4.72 9.93 3.36
C GLU A 189 5.64 11.04 2.82
N THR A 190 5.73 12.13 3.56
CA THR A 190 6.57 13.27 3.21
C THR A 190 6.78 14.18 4.41
N GLU A 191 7.89 14.89 4.45
CA GLU A 191 8.15 15.95 5.43
C GLU A 191 8.26 17.34 4.76
N GLU A 192 7.57 17.57 3.63
CA GLU A 192 7.62 18.84 2.90
C GLU A 192 7.21 20.01 3.77
N THR A 193 7.96 21.13 3.66
CA THR A 193 7.71 22.39 4.36
C THR A 193 7.71 23.58 3.42
N PRO A 194 7.14 24.75 3.81
CA PRO A 194 7.22 25.96 2.99
C PRO A 194 8.64 26.45 2.71
N ALA A 195 9.63 25.96 3.45
CA ALA A 195 11.04 26.34 3.28
C ALA A 195 11.72 25.58 2.14
N ASP A 196 11.33 24.33 1.86
CA ASP A 196 12.00 23.44 0.94
C ASP A 196 11.13 23.02 -0.26
N ALA A 197 9.83 23.28 -0.21
CA ALA A 197 8.88 22.92 -1.26
C ALA A 197 7.92 24.07 -1.64
N ASP A 198 7.18 23.88 -2.73
CA ASP A 198 6.15 24.82 -3.17
C ASP A 198 4.80 24.48 -2.49
N VAL A 199 4.81 24.58 -1.18
CA VAL A 199 3.65 24.33 -0.30
C VAL A 199 3.48 25.54 0.63
N THR A 200 2.32 25.68 1.31
CA THR A 200 2.09 26.79 2.24
C THR A 200 2.03 26.32 3.70
N LYS A 201 1.90 25.02 3.93
CA LYS A 201 1.90 24.41 5.27
C LYS A 201 2.97 23.31 5.37
N GLU A 202 3.19 22.83 6.59
CA GLU A 202 4.00 21.65 6.85
C GLU A 202 3.19 20.38 6.58
N HIS A 203 3.84 19.36 6.06
CA HIS A 203 3.31 18.03 5.76
C HIS A 203 4.00 16.94 6.60
N GLY A 204 3.52 15.70 6.48
CA GLY A 204 4.01 14.56 7.26
C GLY A 204 3.09 14.21 8.42
N TYR A 205 1.79 14.31 8.20
CA TYR A 205 0.77 14.05 9.23
C TYR A 205 -0.20 12.95 8.81
N VAL A 206 -0.91 12.43 9.79
CA VAL A 206 -2.04 11.52 9.60
C VAL A 206 -3.35 12.33 9.62
N PHE A 207 -4.30 11.94 8.77
CA PHE A 207 -5.65 12.52 8.71
C PHE A 207 -6.70 11.43 8.85
N GLU A 208 -7.85 11.78 9.41
CA GLU A 208 -8.95 10.84 9.62
C GLU A 208 -10.11 11.11 8.65
N VAL A 209 -10.52 10.05 7.91
CA VAL A 209 -11.59 10.10 6.92
C VAL A 209 -12.68 9.09 7.31
N PRO A 210 -13.85 9.54 7.84
CA PRO A 210 -14.97 8.66 8.12
C PRO A 210 -15.47 7.96 6.84
N ALA A 211 -15.60 6.63 6.88
CA ALA A 211 -15.99 5.84 5.72
C ALA A 211 -17.40 6.13 5.21
N ARG A 212 -18.27 6.71 6.06
CA ARG A 212 -19.65 7.11 5.72
C ARG A 212 -19.76 8.58 5.28
N ALA A 213 -18.63 9.29 5.14
CA ALA A 213 -18.67 10.65 4.62
C ALA A 213 -19.20 10.66 3.17
N GLU A 214 -20.11 11.60 2.89
CA GLU A 214 -20.77 11.70 1.58
C GLU A 214 -20.07 12.71 0.63
N GLY A 215 -18.96 13.29 1.05
CA GLY A 215 -18.15 14.26 0.32
C GLY A 215 -16.88 14.58 1.06
N LEU A 216 -16.22 15.70 0.73
CA LEU A 216 -15.02 16.16 1.40
C LEU A 216 -15.21 16.28 2.91
N VAL A 217 -14.26 15.76 3.66
CA VAL A 217 -14.13 16.00 5.11
C VAL A 217 -13.25 17.21 5.37
N ASP A 218 -13.34 17.78 6.58
CA ASP A 218 -12.42 18.83 7.00
C ASP A 218 -11.03 18.22 7.24
N PRO A 219 -9.98 18.75 6.60
CA PRO A 219 -8.64 18.16 6.62
C PRO A 219 -7.87 18.55 7.88
N VAL A 220 -8.14 17.87 8.98
CA VAL A 220 -7.53 18.17 10.28
C VAL A 220 -6.34 17.24 10.54
N PRO A 221 -5.10 17.76 10.57
CA PRO A 221 -3.91 16.94 10.82
C PRO A 221 -3.86 16.47 12.28
N LEU A 222 -3.57 15.20 12.51
CA LEU A 222 -3.40 14.60 13.83
C LEU A 222 -1.98 14.81 14.36
N LYS A 223 -1.59 16.06 14.59
CA LYS A 223 -0.23 16.51 14.86
C LYS A 223 0.45 15.82 16.05
N ALA A 224 -0.32 15.44 17.07
CA ALA A 224 0.20 14.72 18.22
C ALA A 224 0.74 13.32 17.91
N MET A 225 0.43 12.78 16.72
CA MET A 225 0.99 11.52 16.22
C MET A 225 2.41 11.67 15.65
N GLY A 226 2.94 12.88 15.62
CA GLY A 226 4.26 13.20 15.08
C GLY A 226 4.23 13.68 13.64
N ARG A 227 5.34 14.29 13.21
CA ARG A 227 5.61 14.68 11.82
C ARG A 227 6.84 13.93 11.35
N PHE A 228 6.64 13.03 10.42
CA PHE A 228 7.65 12.17 9.77
C PHE A 228 7.06 11.57 8.49
N ASP A 229 7.82 10.83 7.73
CA ASP A 229 7.33 10.08 6.56
C ASP A 229 6.42 8.94 7.03
N HIS A 230 5.14 9.28 7.29
CA HIS A 230 4.15 8.29 7.70
C HIS A 230 3.80 7.37 6.54
N GLU A 231 4.03 6.07 6.73
CA GLU A 231 3.62 5.08 5.75
C GLU A 231 2.24 4.49 6.11
N ALA A 232 2.15 3.70 7.15
CA ALA A 232 0.93 3.02 7.52
C ALA A 232 0.64 3.13 9.02
N VAL A 233 -0.62 2.87 9.38
CA VAL A 233 -1.05 2.80 10.77
C VAL A 233 -1.89 1.56 11.02
N CYS A 234 -1.85 1.09 12.27
CA CYS A 234 -2.66 -0.01 12.76
C CYS A 234 -3.23 0.32 14.12
N VAL A 235 -4.54 0.15 14.32
CA VAL A 235 -5.21 0.44 15.60
C VAL A 235 -5.50 -0.85 16.33
N ASP A 236 -5.00 -1.00 17.56
CA ASP A 236 -5.42 -2.08 18.47
C ASP A 236 -6.87 -1.83 18.91
N PRO A 237 -7.83 -2.68 18.49
CA PRO A 237 -9.24 -2.46 18.79
C PRO A 237 -9.58 -2.60 20.27
N ARG A 238 -8.69 -3.18 21.09
CA ARG A 238 -8.88 -3.39 22.52
C ARG A 238 -8.53 -2.14 23.34
N THR A 239 -7.58 -1.35 22.85
CA THR A 239 -6.99 -0.22 23.58
C THR A 239 -7.17 1.13 22.90
N GLY A 240 -7.37 1.13 21.58
CA GLY A 240 -7.34 2.31 20.74
C GLY A 240 -5.94 2.88 20.50
N ILE A 241 -4.88 2.19 20.96
CA ILE A 241 -3.50 2.55 20.65
C ILE A 241 -3.27 2.42 19.15
N VAL A 242 -2.63 3.41 18.57
CA VAL A 242 -2.28 3.45 17.15
C VAL A 242 -0.80 3.17 16.98
N TYR A 243 -0.44 2.20 16.16
CA TYR A 243 0.93 1.88 15.79
C TYR A 243 1.21 2.46 14.41
N LEU A 244 2.44 2.96 14.19
CA LEU A 244 2.79 3.70 12.99
C LEU A 244 4.15 3.25 12.46
N THR A 245 4.24 3.10 11.15
CA THR A 245 5.48 2.83 10.43
C THR A 245 6.02 4.09 9.77
N GLU A 246 7.33 4.15 9.56
CA GLU A 246 8.05 5.25 8.92
C GLU A 246 8.87 4.69 7.77
N ASP A 247 8.62 5.15 6.53
CA ASP A 247 9.41 4.73 5.37
C ASP A 247 10.69 5.56 5.25
N ARG A 248 11.67 5.14 6.02
CA ARG A 248 13.05 5.60 5.93
C ARG A 248 14.01 4.43 6.13
N ALA A 249 15.15 4.45 5.46
CA ALA A 249 16.17 3.41 5.64
C ALA A 249 16.62 3.28 7.11
N ASP A 250 16.56 4.38 7.84
CA ASP A 250 16.83 4.52 9.28
C ASP A 250 15.54 4.82 10.07
N GLY A 251 14.38 4.37 9.57
CA GLY A 251 13.06 4.60 10.15
C GLY A 251 12.88 3.94 11.51
N LEU A 252 11.87 4.38 12.24
CA LEU A 252 11.49 3.80 13.53
C LEU A 252 10.08 3.17 13.43
N PHE A 253 9.76 2.36 14.43
CA PHE A 253 8.42 1.89 14.68
C PHE A 253 7.87 2.60 15.90
N TYR A 254 6.71 3.26 15.73
CA TYR A 254 6.11 4.08 16.76
C TYR A 254 4.78 3.50 17.25
N ARG A 255 4.35 3.98 18.44
CA ARG A 255 2.96 3.89 18.89
C ARG A 255 2.47 5.21 19.43
N PHE A 256 1.22 5.50 19.23
CA PHE A 256 0.52 6.65 19.79
C PHE A 256 -0.55 6.17 20.78
N ILE A 257 -0.43 6.61 22.03
CA ILE A 257 -1.40 6.33 23.10
C ILE A 257 -2.35 7.52 23.16
N PRO A 258 -3.60 7.40 22.67
CA PRO A 258 -4.52 8.52 22.64
C PRO A 258 -5.02 8.89 24.04
N ASN A 259 -5.24 10.18 24.29
CA ASN A 259 -5.88 10.68 25.51
C ASN A 259 -7.33 10.19 25.64
N ALA A 260 -8.00 9.96 24.50
CA ALA A 260 -9.35 9.42 24.40
C ALA A 260 -9.41 8.45 23.20
N PRO A 261 -9.51 7.14 23.41
CA PRO A 261 -9.69 6.17 22.33
C PRO A 261 -10.91 6.54 21.47
N GLY A 262 -10.74 6.53 20.15
CA GLY A 262 -11.79 6.92 19.20
C GLY A 262 -11.92 8.44 18.95
N GLU A 263 -11.15 9.27 19.64
CA GLU A 263 -11.15 10.72 19.47
C GLU A 263 -9.71 11.24 19.35
N LEU A 264 -9.01 10.80 18.29
CA LEU A 264 -7.56 11.03 18.11
C LEU A 264 -7.17 12.52 18.10
N ILE A 265 -8.08 13.38 17.66
CA ILE A 265 -7.88 14.83 17.66
C ILE A 265 -7.64 15.42 19.06
N LYS A 266 -8.04 14.70 20.12
CA LYS A 266 -7.77 15.11 21.51
C LYS A 266 -6.32 14.93 21.94
N GLY A 267 -5.46 14.49 20.98
CA GLY A 267 -4.05 14.28 21.23
C GLY A 267 -3.77 13.02 22.03
N GLY A 268 -2.52 12.88 22.42
CA GLY A 268 -2.02 11.71 23.11
C GLY A 268 -0.51 11.79 23.27
N ARG A 269 0.13 10.64 23.38
CA ARG A 269 1.55 10.49 23.62
C ARG A 269 2.17 9.57 22.57
N LEU A 270 3.13 10.08 21.82
CA LEU A 270 3.90 9.29 20.86
C LEU A 270 5.09 8.64 21.55
N GLN A 271 5.36 7.38 21.23
CA GLN A 271 6.48 6.61 21.75
C GLN A 271 7.18 5.86 20.61
N ALA A 272 8.50 5.66 20.72
CA ALA A 272 9.29 4.86 19.81
C ALA A 272 9.67 3.51 20.44
N MET A 273 9.74 2.47 19.60
CA MET A 273 10.08 1.11 20.02
C MET A 273 11.55 0.96 20.39
N VAL A 274 11.80 0.32 21.54
CA VAL A 274 13.13 -0.09 21.98
C VAL A 274 13.16 -1.60 22.18
N LEU A 275 14.16 -2.28 21.65
CA LEU A 275 14.40 -3.67 21.99
C LEU A 275 15.19 -3.76 23.29
N ARG A 276 14.58 -4.35 24.33
CA ARG A 276 15.02 -4.24 25.75
C ARG A 276 16.51 -4.52 25.94
N ASP A 277 17.01 -5.61 25.38
CA ASP A 277 18.38 -6.07 25.53
C ASP A 277 19.30 -5.62 24.38
N HIS A 278 18.76 -4.88 23.40
CA HIS A 278 19.41 -4.46 22.17
C HIS A 278 19.11 -3.01 21.81
N LYS A 279 19.37 -2.07 22.76
CA LYS A 279 19.08 -0.63 22.56
C LYS A 279 19.84 -0.08 21.35
N GLY A 280 19.12 0.68 20.52
CA GLY A 280 19.68 1.33 19.33
C GLY A 280 20.10 0.34 18.24
N VAL A 281 19.60 -0.89 18.27
CA VAL A 281 19.95 -1.90 17.25
C VAL A 281 19.28 -1.58 15.91
N ASP A 282 19.98 -1.88 14.83
CA ASP A 282 19.42 -1.98 13.51
C ASP A 282 18.86 -3.40 13.29
N THR A 283 17.54 -3.51 13.10
CA THR A 283 16.86 -4.80 12.93
C THR A 283 16.97 -5.38 11.52
N SER A 284 17.58 -4.65 10.59
CA SER A 284 17.58 -4.98 9.16
C SER A 284 18.33 -6.26 8.79
N ASN A 285 19.29 -6.71 9.59
CA ASN A 285 20.25 -7.78 9.22
C ASN A 285 21.12 -7.46 7.98
N HIS A 286 21.33 -6.19 7.62
CA HIS A 286 22.12 -5.81 6.42
C HIS A 286 23.59 -6.17 6.60
N ASP A 287 24.25 -5.55 7.57
CA ASP A 287 25.71 -5.69 7.77
C ASP A 287 26.06 -6.85 8.70
N ALA A 288 25.20 -7.15 9.66
CA ALA A 288 25.37 -8.21 10.62
C ALA A 288 24.02 -8.83 10.98
N ARG A 289 24.01 -10.15 11.14
CA ARG A 289 22.82 -10.84 11.60
C ARG A 289 22.58 -10.56 13.08
N VAL A 290 21.55 -9.80 13.38
CA VAL A 290 21.11 -9.48 14.75
C VAL A 290 20.21 -10.57 15.30
N TRP A 291 19.32 -11.09 14.46
CA TRP A 291 18.34 -12.12 14.81
C TRP A 291 18.01 -13.03 13.62
N SER A 292 17.36 -14.13 13.89
CA SER A 292 16.95 -15.13 12.89
C SER A 292 15.43 -15.25 12.83
N VAL A 293 14.92 -15.73 11.73
CA VAL A 293 13.49 -16.05 11.59
C VAL A 293 13.06 -16.96 12.74
N GLY A 294 12.00 -16.57 13.43
CA GLY A 294 11.47 -17.23 14.61
C GLY A 294 11.96 -16.65 15.94
N ASP A 295 13.02 -15.86 15.98
CA ASP A 295 13.52 -15.24 17.22
C ASP A 295 12.53 -14.17 17.73
N TRP A 296 12.36 -14.11 19.05
CA TRP A 296 11.52 -13.17 19.76
C TRP A 296 12.34 -12.25 20.66
N LEU A 297 12.11 -10.96 20.55
CA LEU A 297 12.77 -9.92 21.37
C LEU A 297 11.71 -9.16 22.18
N SER A 298 12.05 -8.83 23.43
CA SER A 298 11.18 -8.04 24.31
C SER A 298 11.22 -6.56 23.94
N VAL A 299 10.04 -5.93 23.92
CA VAL A 299 9.86 -4.54 23.50
C VAL A 299 9.56 -3.66 24.72
N ASP A 300 10.29 -2.56 24.83
CA ASP A 300 10.00 -1.41 25.65
C ASP A 300 9.69 -0.20 24.75
N TRP A 301 9.16 0.87 25.33
CA TRP A 301 8.79 2.08 24.63
C TRP A 301 9.36 3.32 25.32
N ILE A 302 9.85 4.28 24.54
CA ILE A 302 10.32 5.58 25.03
C ILE A 302 9.43 6.71 24.54
N ASP A 303 9.15 7.68 25.41
CA ASP A 303 8.36 8.85 25.04
C ASP A 303 9.13 9.76 24.10
N MET A 304 8.48 10.20 23.03
CA MET A 304 9.03 11.17 22.10
C MET A 304 8.60 12.59 22.50
N ALA A 305 9.56 13.49 22.59
CA ALA A 305 9.30 14.92 22.80
C ALA A 305 9.28 15.68 21.47
N ASP A 306 8.68 16.88 21.44
CA ASP A 306 8.64 17.78 20.28
C ASP A 306 8.28 17.06 18.97
N VAL A 307 7.15 16.34 19.01
CA VAL A 307 6.78 15.38 17.97
C VAL A 307 6.45 16.02 16.61
N GLU A 308 6.14 17.32 16.55
CA GLU A 308 5.99 18.03 15.27
C GLU A 308 7.34 18.23 14.56
N SER A 309 8.46 17.98 15.24
CA SER A 309 9.82 17.87 14.67
C SER A 309 10.09 18.87 13.54
N PRO A 310 10.16 20.18 13.81
CA PRO A 310 10.32 21.17 12.74
C PRO A 310 11.65 21.06 11.99
N GLN A 311 12.62 20.31 12.50
CA GLN A 311 13.90 20.01 11.86
C GLN A 311 13.89 18.67 11.09
N GLY A 312 12.79 17.88 11.13
CA GLY A 312 12.72 16.57 10.53
C GLY A 312 13.67 15.55 11.17
N ASP A 313 13.91 15.66 12.49
CA ASP A 313 14.92 14.90 13.22
C ASP A 313 14.34 13.88 14.23
N LEU A 314 13.03 13.60 14.14
CA LEU A 314 12.33 12.80 15.15
C LEU A 314 12.96 11.41 15.32
N ARG A 315 13.23 10.70 14.21
CA ARG A 315 13.83 9.37 14.25
C ARG A 315 15.27 9.39 14.76
N GLN A 316 16.07 10.42 14.41
CA GLN A 316 17.45 10.53 14.89
C GLN A 316 17.47 10.73 16.41
N ARG A 317 16.56 11.54 16.97
CA ARG A 317 16.44 11.74 18.42
C ARG A 317 15.98 10.45 19.10
N GLY A 318 14.96 9.77 18.57
CA GLY A 318 14.51 8.50 19.10
C GLY A 318 15.61 7.43 19.10
N HIS A 319 16.34 7.31 17.98
CA HIS A 319 17.46 6.37 17.88
C HIS A 319 18.60 6.71 18.89
N ALA A 320 18.93 7.98 19.04
CA ALA A 320 19.94 8.41 20.02
C ALA A 320 19.55 8.07 21.48
N GLU A 321 18.25 7.96 21.77
CA GLU A 321 17.71 7.52 23.06
C GLU A 321 17.55 5.99 23.15
N GLY A 322 17.88 5.25 22.08
CA GLY A 322 17.95 3.80 22.06
C GLY A 322 16.80 3.11 21.31
N ALA A 323 15.99 3.85 20.54
CA ALA A 323 15.00 3.23 19.67
C ALA A 323 15.65 2.36 18.58
N ALA A 324 15.03 1.23 18.25
CA ALA A 324 15.49 0.30 17.25
C ALA A 324 15.15 0.80 15.85
N LEU A 325 16.10 0.69 14.90
CA LEU A 325 15.85 1.00 13.50
C LEU A 325 15.05 -0.11 12.82
N VAL A 326 14.15 0.28 11.93
CA VAL A 326 13.37 -0.58 11.03
C VAL A 326 13.62 -0.09 9.60
N ALA A 327 14.15 -0.96 8.75
CA ALA A 327 14.60 -0.58 7.42
C ALA A 327 13.43 -0.42 6.45
N ARG A 328 12.97 0.81 6.24
CA ARG A 328 11.79 1.16 5.44
C ARG A 328 10.56 0.41 5.96
N GLY A 329 9.99 0.90 7.06
CA GLY A 329 8.76 0.36 7.63
C GLY A 329 7.56 0.78 6.79
N GLU A 330 6.90 -0.18 6.17
CA GLU A 330 5.78 0.00 5.24
C GLU A 330 4.45 -0.45 5.86
N GLY A 331 3.66 -1.23 5.14
CA GLY A 331 2.34 -1.67 5.58
C GLY A 331 2.31 -2.36 6.94
N ILE A 332 1.24 -2.13 7.69
CA ILE A 332 1.00 -2.78 8.98
C ILE A 332 -0.47 -3.19 9.11
N TRP A 333 -0.75 -4.36 9.69
CA TRP A 333 -2.13 -4.85 9.83
C TRP A 333 -2.36 -5.60 11.14
N TRP A 334 -3.53 -5.34 11.73
CA TRP A 334 -3.98 -6.01 12.96
C TRP A 334 -4.58 -7.39 12.66
N GLY A 335 -4.15 -8.39 13.42
CA GLY A 335 -4.69 -9.75 13.42
C GLY A 335 -5.49 -10.07 14.69
N ASP A 336 -5.37 -11.31 15.16
CA ASP A 336 -6.00 -11.78 16.39
C ASP A 336 -5.08 -11.56 17.60
N GLY A 337 -5.08 -10.31 18.10
CA GLY A 337 -4.25 -9.93 19.26
C GLY A 337 -2.78 -9.69 18.96
N GLU A 338 -2.44 -9.54 17.70
CA GLU A 338 -1.09 -9.29 17.19
C GLU A 338 -1.16 -8.45 15.92
N MET A 339 -0.04 -7.96 15.44
CA MET A 339 0.06 -7.27 14.16
C MET A 339 1.30 -7.69 13.40
N TYR A 340 1.24 -7.51 12.09
CA TYR A 340 2.35 -7.76 11.19
C TYR A 340 2.68 -6.47 10.45
N LEU A 341 3.97 -6.17 10.31
CA LEU A 341 4.47 -5.03 9.54
C LEU A 341 5.57 -5.48 8.60
N THR A 342 5.65 -4.83 7.46
CA THR A 342 6.71 -5.03 6.48
C THR A 342 7.85 -4.06 6.74
N ALA A 343 9.09 -4.52 6.53
CA ALA A 343 10.30 -3.73 6.43
C ALA A 343 10.90 -4.01 5.05
N THR A 344 10.52 -3.20 4.07
CA THR A 344 10.63 -3.54 2.65
C THR A 344 12.05 -3.72 2.15
N SER A 345 13.00 -3.02 2.74
CA SER A 345 14.44 -3.18 2.43
C SER A 345 15.20 -4.02 3.45
N GLY A 346 14.52 -4.62 4.45
CA GLY A 346 15.15 -5.50 5.42
C GLY A 346 15.66 -6.82 4.82
N GLY A 347 16.42 -7.57 5.62
CA GLY A 347 17.03 -8.83 5.26
C GLY A 347 18.41 -8.72 4.61
N SER A 348 19.19 -9.76 4.73
CA SER A 348 20.59 -9.80 4.25
C SER A 348 20.73 -9.58 2.73
N ILE A 349 19.67 -9.82 1.96
CA ILE A 349 19.64 -9.54 0.51
C ILE A 349 18.85 -8.26 0.18
N GLN A 350 18.38 -7.53 1.20
CA GLN A 350 17.61 -6.27 1.05
C GLN A 350 16.37 -6.44 0.16
N ARG A 351 15.59 -7.50 0.41
CA ARG A 351 14.37 -7.82 -0.35
C ARG A 351 13.16 -7.99 0.53
N GLY A 352 13.25 -7.61 1.80
CA GLY A 352 12.16 -7.49 2.72
C GLY A 352 12.19 -8.44 3.90
N GLN A 353 11.67 -7.94 4.99
CA GLN A 353 11.33 -8.69 6.21
C GLN A 353 9.86 -8.45 6.53
N ILE A 354 9.23 -9.42 7.21
CA ILE A 354 7.95 -9.24 7.87
C ILE A 354 8.19 -9.44 9.35
N LEU A 355 7.83 -8.43 10.14
CA LEU A 355 7.93 -8.46 11.58
C LEU A 355 6.54 -8.72 12.17
N ARG A 356 6.49 -9.47 13.28
CA ARG A 356 5.26 -9.76 14.04
C ARG A 356 5.38 -9.16 15.42
N TYR A 357 4.49 -8.27 15.78
CA TYR A 357 4.43 -7.68 17.12
C TYR A 357 3.23 -8.21 17.88
N VAL A 358 3.49 -8.73 19.09
CA VAL A 358 2.47 -9.12 20.05
C VAL A 358 2.50 -8.13 21.20
N PRO A 359 1.48 -7.25 21.31
CA PRO A 359 1.42 -6.27 22.38
C PRO A 359 1.39 -6.88 23.78
N SER A 360 1.88 -6.11 24.73
CA SER A 360 1.74 -6.46 26.16
C SER A 360 0.27 -6.63 26.54
N PRO A 361 -0.09 -7.55 27.43
CA PRO A 361 -1.41 -7.54 28.07
C PRO A 361 -1.71 -6.26 28.85
N GLU A 362 -0.65 -5.52 29.22
CA GLU A 362 -0.70 -4.23 29.93
C GLU A 362 -0.28 -3.06 29.02
N GLU A 363 -0.46 -3.21 27.71
CA GLU A 363 0.01 -2.24 26.70
C GLU A 363 -0.40 -0.81 27.03
N GLY A 364 0.58 0.09 27.10
CA GLY A 364 0.38 1.50 27.47
C GLY A 364 0.09 1.75 28.95
N ARG A 365 0.17 0.73 29.83
CA ARG A 365 -0.15 0.82 31.26
C ARG A 365 1.10 0.57 32.14
N PRO A 366 1.09 1.00 33.41
CA PRO A 366 2.25 0.83 34.30
C PRO A 366 2.75 -0.62 34.51
N GLY A 367 1.92 -1.63 34.19
CA GLY A 367 2.29 -3.05 34.27
C GLY A 367 3.14 -3.57 33.11
N GLU A 368 3.22 -2.83 32.02
CA GLU A 368 3.83 -3.22 30.76
C GLU A 368 5.30 -3.65 30.90
N THR A 369 6.10 -2.91 31.65
CA THR A 369 7.52 -3.23 31.85
C THR A 369 7.78 -4.59 32.50
N ARG A 370 6.81 -5.12 33.25
CA ARG A 370 6.88 -6.45 33.89
C ARG A 370 6.43 -7.57 32.93
N ARG A 371 5.61 -7.23 31.95
CA ARG A 371 5.06 -8.15 30.93
C ARG A 371 5.13 -7.48 29.57
N PRO A 372 6.35 -7.30 29.03
CA PRO A 372 6.55 -6.51 27.80
C PRO A 372 5.87 -7.14 26.60
N GLY A 373 5.58 -6.31 25.60
CA GLY A 373 5.27 -6.77 24.26
C GLY A 373 6.49 -7.49 23.66
N ARG A 374 6.30 -8.19 22.55
CA ARG A 374 7.36 -8.98 21.91
C ARG A 374 7.31 -8.79 20.38
N LEU A 375 8.49 -8.61 19.79
CA LEU A 375 8.70 -8.52 18.36
C LEU A 375 9.37 -9.80 17.86
N GLN A 376 8.90 -10.33 16.74
CA GLN A 376 9.46 -11.50 16.07
C GLN A 376 9.92 -11.12 14.66
N LEU A 377 11.08 -11.63 14.25
CA LEU A 377 11.37 -11.75 12.82
C LEU A 377 10.56 -12.93 12.29
N PHE A 378 9.43 -12.63 11.63
CA PHE A 378 8.49 -13.64 11.16
C PHE A 378 8.90 -14.22 9.81
N VAL A 379 9.30 -13.34 8.87
CA VAL A 379 9.83 -13.71 7.55
C VAL A 379 11.05 -12.85 7.23
N GLU A 380 12.05 -13.43 6.60
CA GLU A 380 13.15 -12.70 5.94
C GLU A 380 13.32 -13.24 4.52
N SER A 381 13.28 -12.36 3.53
CA SER A 381 13.50 -12.76 2.14
C SER A 381 14.93 -13.27 1.94
N THR A 382 15.04 -14.46 1.37
CA THR A 382 16.32 -15.08 0.93
C THR A 382 16.39 -15.25 -0.58
N ASN A 383 15.29 -14.94 -1.29
CA ASN A 383 15.20 -15.06 -2.74
C ASN A 383 14.19 -14.03 -3.26
N GLU A 384 14.63 -13.15 -4.13
CA GLU A 384 13.80 -12.09 -4.73
C GLU A 384 12.60 -12.60 -5.54
N LYS A 385 12.58 -13.88 -5.93
CA LYS A 385 11.42 -14.50 -6.57
C LYS A 385 10.40 -15.03 -5.55
N THR A 386 10.81 -15.26 -4.31
CA THR A 386 9.90 -15.69 -3.24
C THR A 386 9.20 -14.49 -2.62
N LEU A 387 9.96 -13.48 -2.20
CA LEU A 387 9.47 -12.19 -1.71
C LEU A 387 10.43 -11.10 -2.16
N ASN A 388 9.89 -10.02 -2.73
CA ASN A 388 10.71 -8.93 -3.24
C ASN A 388 10.08 -7.59 -2.88
N MET A 389 10.60 -6.96 -1.84
CA MET A 389 10.16 -5.65 -1.35
C MET A 389 8.64 -5.64 -1.07
N GLY A 390 8.24 -6.44 -0.06
CA GLY A 390 6.87 -6.43 0.42
C GLY A 390 6.56 -5.09 1.06
N ASP A 391 5.47 -4.50 0.62
CA ASP A 391 4.97 -3.20 1.02
C ASP A 391 3.67 -3.34 1.80
N ASN A 392 2.53 -2.95 1.23
CA ASN A 392 1.24 -3.05 1.90
C ASN A 392 0.91 -4.51 2.28
N ILE A 393 0.27 -4.69 3.43
CA ILE A 393 -0.06 -5.99 3.99
C ILE A 393 -1.50 -6.00 4.52
N THR A 394 -2.19 -7.14 4.39
CA THR A 394 -3.46 -7.40 5.06
C THR A 394 -3.53 -8.84 5.54
N ILE A 395 -4.48 -9.16 6.40
CA ILE A 395 -4.72 -10.52 6.89
C ILE A 395 -6.01 -11.06 6.27
N ALA A 396 -5.87 -12.20 5.58
CA ALA A 396 -7.00 -12.91 5.03
C ALA A 396 -7.88 -13.52 6.12
N PRO A 397 -9.19 -13.71 5.89
CA PRO A 397 -10.09 -14.28 6.89
C PRO A 397 -9.70 -15.67 7.43
N TRP A 398 -8.85 -16.39 6.73
CA TRP A 398 -8.31 -17.70 7.15
C TRP A 398 -6.91 -17.61 7.79
N GLY A 399 -6.44 -16.40 8.11
CA GLY A 399 -5.22 -16.16 8.88
C GLY A 399 -3.92 -16.09 8.09
N HIS A 400 -3.96 -16.15 6.75
CA HIS A 400 -2.77 -15.89 5.93
C HIS A 400 -2.57 -14.39 5.74
N LEU A 401 -1.31 -13.95 5.63
CA LEU A 401 -1.03 -12.60 5.19
C LEU A 401 -1.15 -12.52 3.67
N ILE A 402 -1.64 -11.40 3.17
CA ILE A 402 -1.54 -11.02 1.75
C ILE A 402 -0.66 -9.79 1.70
N VAL A 403 0.42 -9.87 0.92
CA VAL A 403 1.46 -8.85 0.80
C VAL A 403 1.49 -8.35 -0.63
N CYS A 404 1.44 -7.04 -0.81
CA CYS A 404 1.69 -6.34 -2.06
C CYS A 404 3.19 -6.18 -2.25
N GLU A 405 3.73 -6.50 -3.42
CA GLU A 405 5.14 -6.20 -3.76
C GLU A 405 5.25 -4.85 -4.46
N ASP A 406 6.26 -4.07 -4.06
CA ASP A 406 6.72 -2.85 -4.73
C ASP A 406 8.21 -2.98 -5.10
N ASN A 407 8.53 -3.88 -6.03
CA ASN A 407 9.89 -4.01 -6.52
C ASN A 407 10.13 -3.14 -7.77
N TYR A 408 11.29 -2.55 -7.85
CA TYR A 408 11.73 -1.69 -8.97
C TYR A 408 12.45 -2.45 -10.10
N SER A 409 12.35 -3.78 -10.12
CA SER A 409 13.01 -4.61 -11.13
C SER A 409 12.35 -4.45 -12.50
N SER A 410 13.13 -4.30 -13.54
CA SER A 410 12.64 -4.42 -14.91
C SER A 410 12.46 -5.88 -15.38
N ALA A 411 13.01 -6.84 -14.65
CA ALA A 411 13.03 -8.27 -14.99
C ALA A 411 12.02 -9.10 -14.18
N ILE A 412 11.69 -8.65 -12.96
CA ILE A 412 10.77 -9.34 -12.05
C ILE A 412 9.49 -8.52 -11.93
N ARG A 413 8.35 -9.15 -12.17
CA ARG A 413 7.05 -8.53 -12.01
C ARG A 413 6.69 -8.37 -10.53
N ASN A 414 5.87 -7.39 -10.21
CA ASN A 414 5.25 -7.26 -8.90
C ASN A 414 4.15 -8.32 -8.72
N HIS A 415 4.09 -8.90 -7.53
CA HIS A 415 3.15 -9.97 -7.18
C HIS A 415 2.32 -9.62 -5.95
N LEU A 416 1.16 -10.25 -5.86
CA LEU A 416 0.49 -10.47 -4.59
C LEU A 416 1.02 -11.78 -4.02
N LYS A 417 1.58 -11.72 -2.82
CA LYS A 417 2.10 -12.88 -2.09
C LYS A 417 1.14 -13.28 -0.97
N GLY A 418 0.96 -14.56 -0.79
CA GLY A 418 0.33 -15.10 0.41
C GLY A 418 1.40 -15.65 1.35
N VAL A 419 1.27 -15.40 2.66
CA VAL A 419 2.17 -15.94 3.67
C VAL A 419 1.35 -16.75 4.67
N THR A 420 1.72 -18.00 4.85
CA THR A 420 1.05 -18.92 5.79
C THR A 420 1.33 -18.55 7.24
N PRO A 421 0.54 -19.03 8.22
CA PRO A 421 0.78 -18.78 9.65
C PRO A 421 2.13 -19.29 10.17
N ASP A 422 2.78 -20.19 9.44
CA ASP A 422 4.14 -20.67 9.73
C ASP A 422 5.24 -19.98 8.89
N GLY A 423 4.88 -18.91 8.15
CA GLY A 423 5.83 -18.04 7.46
C GLY A 423 6.23 -18.49 6.06
N ARG A 424 5.61 -19.54 5.49
CA ARG A 424 5.89 -19.98 4.11
C ARG A 424 5.12 -19.18 3.06
N ILE A 425 5.74 -18.93 1.93
CA ILE A 425 5.26 -17.97 0.93
C ILE A 425 4.76 -18.67 -0.33
N TYR A 426 3.65 -18.17 -0.87
CA TYR A 426 3.12 -18.53 -2.18
C TYR A 426 2.66 -17.29 -2.95
N THR A 427 2.51 -17.42 -4.25
CA THR A 427 2.07 -16.32 -5.13
C THR A 427 0.58 -16.45 -5.41
N LEU A 428 -0.18 -15.37 -5.15
CA LEU A 428 -1.61 -15.26 -5.39
C LEU A 428 -1.93 -14.53 -6.69
N GLY A 429 -1.11 -13.57 -7.11
CA GLY A 429 -1.35 -12.81 -8.31
C GLY A 429 -0.08 -12.20 -8.88
N ARG A 430 -0.10 -11.87 -10.18
CA ARG A 430 1.01 -11.19 -10.86
C ARG A 430 0.48 -10.01 -11.65
N ASN A 431 1.07 -8.85 -11.45
CA ASN A 431 0.81 -7.70 -12.28
C ASN A 431 1.42 -7.93 -13.67
N VAL A 432 0.57 -7.99 -14.69
CA VAL A 432 0.99 -8.07 -16.10
C VAL A 432 0.59 -6.82 -16.87
N PHE A 433 0.08 -5.81 -16.17
CA PHE A 433 -0.20 -4.52 -16.75
C PHE A 433 1.09 -3.86 -17.28
N GLN A 434 0.96 -3.04 -18.31
CA GLN A 434 2.10 -2.36 -18.89
C GLN A 434 2.74 -1.41 -17.86
N GLY A 435 4.06 -1.50 -17.68
CA GLY A 435 4.83 -0.64 -16.79
C GLY A 435 5.30 -1.31 -15.50
N ASN A 436 4.72 -2.47 -15.10
CA ASN A 436 5.09 -3.20 -13.88
C ASN A 436 5.01 -2.34 -12.59
N SER A 437 3.98 -1.49 -12.47
CA SER A 437 3.73 -0.76 -11.23
C SER A 437 3.41 -1.73 -10.09
N GLU A 438 3.56 -1.27 -8.88
CA GLU A 438 3.30 -2.02 -7.66
C GLU A 438 1.84 -2.42 -7.50
N PHE A 439 1.61 -3.42 -6.64
CA PHE A 439 0.33 -3.60 -5.98
C PHE A 439 0.27 -2.78 -4.71
N ALA A 440 -0.89 -2.19 -4.42
CA ALA A 440 -1.11 -1.44 -3.19
C ALA A 440 -2.52 -1.67 -2.61
N GLY A 441 -2.73 -1.33 -1.35
CA GLY A 441 -4.03 -1.25 -0.70
C GLY A 441 -4.84 -2.54 -0.67
N ALA A 442 -4.20 -3.71 -0.60
CA ALA A 442 -4.91 -4.98 -0.49
C ALA A 442 -5.77 -5.04 0.78
N VAL A 443 -7.07 -5.32 0.63
CA VAL A 443 -8.01 -5.42 1.75
C VAL A 443 -9.17 -6.36 1.43
N PHE A 444 -9.58 -7.19 2.40
CA PHE A 444 -10.75 -8.03 2.23
C PHE A 444 -12.05 -7.27 2.54
N SER A 445 -13.11 -7.63 1.79
CA SER A 445 -14.46 -7.24 2.16
C SER A 445 -14.83 -7.78 3.55
N PRO A 446 -15.76 -7.13 4.27
CA PRO A 446 -16.16 -7.56 5.61
C PRO A 446 -16.72 -8.99 5.68
N ASP A 447 -17.26 -9.53 4.59
CA ASP A 447 -17.72 -10.92 4.48
C ASP A 447 -16.60 -11.91 4.10
N GLY A 448 -15.37 -11.42 3.87
CA GLY A 448 -14.19 -12.20 3.55
C GLY A 448 -14.18 -12.86 2.17
N ARG A 449 -15.11 -12.50 1.27
CA ARG A 449 -15.27 -13.17 -0.03
C ARG A 449 -14.59 -12.48 -1.19
N THR A 450 -14.30 -11.20 -1.04
CA THR A 450 -13.68 -10.38 -2.08
C THR A 450 -12.41 -9.74 -1.55
N LEU A 451 -11.32 -9.88 -2.26
CA LEU A 451 -10.10 -9.11 -2.05
C LEU A 451 -10.14 -7.90 -2.99
N PHE A 452 -10.13 -6.70 -2.43
CA PHE A 452 -9.87 -5.48 -3.18
C PHE A 452 -8.37 -5.20 -3.18
N VAL A 453 -7.85 -4.74 -4.32
CA VAL A 453 -6.43 -4.39 -4.46
C VAL A 453 -6.25 -3.38 -5.58
N ASN A 454 -5.26 -2.53 -5.44
CA ASN A 454 -4.88 -1.52 -6.42
C ASN A 454 -3.65 -1.96 -7.23
N ILE A 455 -3.57 -1.51 -8.48
CA ILE A 455 -2.32 -1.23 -9.18
C ILE A 455 -2.15 0.28 -9.16
N GLN A 456 -1.05 0.77 -8.57
CA GLN A 456 -0.85 2.20 -8.29
C GLN A 456 -0.89 3.03 -9.58
N TYR A 457 -0.09 2.68 -10.57
CA TYR A 457 -0.11 3.34 -11.88
C TYR A 457 -0.57 2.36 -12.99
N PRO A 458 -1.54 2.73 -13.81
CA PRO A 458 -2.17 4.04 -14.02
C PRO A 458 -3.31 4.37 -13.03
N GLY A 459 -3.51 3.59 -12.00
CA GLY A 459 -4.59 3.69 -11.02
C GLY A 459 -5.77 2.80 -11.42
N VAL A 460 -5.77 1.55 -10.94
CA VAL A 460 -6.87 0.59 -11.15
C VAL A 460 -7.15 -0.15 -9.85
N THR A 461 -8.39 -0.14 -9.40
CA THR A 461 -8.84 -0.99 -8.28
C THR A 461 -9.54 -2.22 -8.82
N PHE A 462 -9.11 -3.39 -8.37
CA PHE A 462 -9.71 -4.68 -8.67
C PHE A 462 -10.52 -5.22 -7.48
N ALA A 463 -11.60 -5.95 -7.78
CA ALA A 463 -12.30 -6.83 -6.86
C ALA A 463 -12.03 -8.27 -7.31
N ILE A 464 -11.23 -9.01 -6.54
CA ILE A 464 -10.84 -10.39 -6.83
C ILE A 464 -11.72 -11.33 -6.03
N THR A 465 -12.28 -12.34 -6.69
CA THR A 465 -13.06 -13.42 -6.08
C THR A 465 -12.52 -14.77 -6.52
N GLY A 466 -12.66 -15.79 -5.65
CA GLY A 466 -12.14 -17.10 -5.96
C GLY A 466 -12.41 -18.13 -4.88
N PRO A 467 -11.88 -19.35 -5.04
CA PRO A 467 -12.04 -20.45 -4.09
C PRO A 467 -11.08 -20.30 -2.89
N TRP A 468 -11.25 -19.28 -2.08
CA TRP A 468 -10.34 -18.93 -0.98
C TRP A 468 -10.05 -20.10 -0.01
N SER A 469 -11.02 -20.99 0.19
CA SER A 469 -10.85 -22.18 1.05
C SER A 469 -10.00 -23.29 0.42
N ALA A 470 -9.61 -23.17 -0.85
CA ALA A 470 -8.83 -24.19 -1.57
C ALA A 470 -7.32 -24.03 -1.43
N VAL A 471 -6.83 -23.11 -0.60
CA VAL A 471 -5.40 -22.91 -0.36
C VAL A 471 -4.73 -24.17 0.19
N ARG A 472 -3.57 -24.54 -0.37
CA ARG A 472 -2.77 -25.70 0.02
C ARG A 472 -1.44 -25.26 0.61
N THR A 473 -1.20 -25.64 1.84
CA THR A 473 -0.03 -25.24 2.64
C THR A 473 0.88 -26.42 2.97
#